data_8c1bf3f63094fc4bcea62009da4cfe1a
#
_entry.id   8c1bf3f63094fc4bcea62009da4cfe1a
#
_cell.length_a   1.000
_cell.length_b   1.000
_cell.length_c   1.000
_cell.angle_alpha   90.00
_cell.angle_beta   90.00
_cell.angle_gamma   90.00
#
_symmetry.space_group_name_H-M   'P 1'
#
loop_
_entity.id
_entity.type
_entity.pdbx_description
1 polymer ?
#
loop_
_entity_poly.entity_id
_entity_poly.type
_entity_poly.pdbx_seq_one_letter_code
_entity_poly.pdbx_strand_id
1 'polypeptide(L)'
;MSERELTPVDRLLVEVDGMLRTLSRRGASAMRPSPAAGHRDSKLSDREQKHSAGLMRVNHTGEVCAQALYQGQALTAKTAGTRSEMQEAAQEEIDHLVWCEERLEELGTRPSILNPLFYGASFAMGAVAGLVGDGVSLGFVHATEERVASHLRSHLKTL
;
A
#
# COMPACT_ATOMS: atom_id res chain seq x y z
N MET A 1 22.71 5.64 -24.06
CA MET A 1 21.29 5.76 -24.38
C MET A 1 20.77 6.98 -23.64
N SER A 2 20.23 8.00 -24.35
CA SER A 2 19.68 9.19 -23.69
C SER A 2 18.44 8.78 -22.91
N GLU A 3 18.45 8.94 -21.59
CA GLU A 3 17.23 8.80 -20.77
C GLU A 3 16.23 9.84 -21.29
N ARG A 4 15.09 9.38 -21.73
CA ARG A 4 14.01 10.25 -22.21
C ARG A 4 13.41 10.95 -21.00
N GLU A 5 13.58 12.28 -20.91
CA GLU A 5 12.92 13.07 -19.88
C GLU A 5 11.38 12.98 -20.05
N LEU A 6 10.71 12.58 -18.97
CA LEU A 6 9.24 12.51 -18.94
C LEU A 6 8.65 13.93 -19.01
N THR A 7 7.71 14.12 -19.92
CA THR A 7 6.91 15.35 -19.95
C THR A 7 5.97 15.43 -18.74
N PRO A 8 5.40 16.61 -18.41
CA PRO A 8 4.39 16.71 -17.36
C PRO A 8 3.18 15.79 -17.55
N VAL A 9 2.80 15.54 -18.81
CA VAL A 9 1.72 14.62 -19.17
C VAL A 9 2.13 13.18 -18.90
N ASP A 10 3.36 12.78 -19.26
CA ASP A 10 3.86 11.44 -18.96
C ASP A 10 3.89 11.17 -17.46
N ARG A 11 4.31 12.15 -16.66
CA ARG A 11 4.29 12.05 -15.18
C ARG A 11 2.87 11.86 -14.65
N LEU A 12 1.91 12.64 -15.13
CA LEU A 12 0.51 12.48 -14.75
C LEU A 12 -0.02 11.08 -15.12
N LEU A 13 0.32 10.57 -16.30
CA LEU A 13 -0.09 9.23 -16.73
C LEU A 13 0.52 8.14 -15.87
N VAL A 14 1.77 8.28 -15.45
CA VAL A 14 2.43 7.35 -14.50
C VAL A 14 1.70 7.33 -13.17
N GLU A 15 1.32 8.50 -12.62
CA GLU A 15 0.57 8.56 -11.35
C GLU A 15 -0.83 7.95 -11.47
N VAL A 16 -1.52 8.20 -12.59
CA VAL A 16 -2.84 7.58 -12.86
C VAL A 16 -2.71 6.06 -13.01
N ASP A 17 -1.70 5.56 -13.71
CA ASP A 17 -1.44 4.13 -13.82
C ASP A 17 -1.15 3.51 -12.44
N GLY A 18 -0.31 4.15 -11.63
CA GLY A 18 -0.04 3.75 -10.25
C GLY A 18 -1.31 3.65 -9.40
N MET A 19 -2.17 4.67 -9.48
CA MET A 19 -3.48 4.68 -8.80
C MET A 19 -4.36 3.51 -9.26
N LEU A 20 -4.46 3.29 -10.57
CA LEU A 20 -5.28 2.23 -11.12
C LEU A 20 -4.77 0.85 -10.70
N ARG A 21 -3.47 0.63 -10.68
CA ARG A 21 -2.85 -0.62 -10.20
C ARG A 21 -3.15 -0.88 -8.72
N THR A 22 -3.05 0.17 -7.89
CA THR A 22 -3.34 0.08 -6.46
C THR A 22 -4.82 -0.21 -6.17
N LEU A 23 -5.73 0.34 -6.95
CA LEU A 23 -7.17 0.24 -6.73
C LEU A 23 -7.86 -0.89 -7.52
N SER A 24 -7.20 -1.48 -8.51
CA SER A 24 -7.78 -2.52 -9.36
C SER A 24 -7.20 -3.90 -9.08
N ARG A 25 -8.06 -4.87 -8.80
CA ARG A 25 -7.72 -6.29 -8.57
C ARG A 25 -6.97 -6.99 -9.73
N ARG A 26 -6.84 -6.36 -10.89
CA ARG A 26 -6.32 -6.99 -12.13
C ARG A 26 -4.95 -6.50 -12.57
N GLY A 27 -4.34 -5.57 -11.84
CA GLY A 27 -3.16 -4.84 -12.34
C GLY A 27 -1.83 -5.20 -11.70
N ALA A 28 -1.83 -5.88 -10.56
CA ALA A 28 -0.63 -6.17 -9.82
C ALA A 28 -0.45 -7.68 -9.62
N SER A 29 0.79 -8.14 -9.74
CA SER A 29 1.24 -9.47 -9.31
C SER A 29 2.35 -9.29 -8.30
N ALA A 30 2.32 -10.05 -7.21
CA ALA A 30 3.39 -10.04 -6.24
C ALA A 30 4.68 -10.53 -6.86
N MET A 31 5.78 -9.85 -6.59
CA MET A 31 7.13 -10.29 -7.01
C MET A 31 7.71 -11.31 -6.03
N ARG A 32 7.27 -11.29 -4.78
CA ARG A 32 7.67 -12.22 -3.72
C ARG A 32 6.53 -13.17 -3.37
N PRO A 33 6.82 -14.44 -3.02
CA PRO A 33 5.78 -15.35 -2.55
C PRO A 33 5.19 -14.85 -1.24
N SER A 34 3.88 -15.10 -1.04
CA SER A 34 3.24 -14.79 0.24
C SER A 34 3.95 -15.48 1.40
N PRO A 35 4.20 -14.78 2.54
CA PRO A 35 4.74 -15.41 3.75
C PRO A 35 3.85 -16.55 4.28
N ALA A 36 2.55 -16.54 3.94
CA ALA A 36 1.61 -17.59 4.30
C ALA A 36 1.58 -18.76 3.30
N ALA A 37 2.37 -18.70 2.22
CA ALA A 37 2.41 -19.77 1.21
C ALA A 37 2.77 -21.11 1.86
N GLY A 38 1.95 -22.12 1.60
CA GLY A 38 2.15 -23.46 2.17
C GLY A 38 1.61 -23.69 3.58
N HIS A 39 1.12 -22.65 4.26
CA HIS A 39 0.38 -22.80 5.51
C HIS A 39 -1.07 -23.16 5.23
N ARG A 40 -1.58 -24.18 5.90
CA ARG A 40 -3.00 -24.54 5.81
C ARG A 40 -3.77 -23.87 6.93
N ASP A 41 -4.88 -23.25 6.58
CA ASP A 41 -5.83 -22.76 7.58
C ASP A 41 -6.42 -23.89 8.41
N SER A 42 -6.56 -23.66 9.71
CA SER A 42 -7.50 -24.41 10.54
C SER A 42 -8.94 -24.10 10.05
N LYS A 43 -9.86 -25.04 10.29
CA LYS A 43 -11.28 -24.75 10.04
C LYS A 43 -11.73 -23.61 10.96
N LEU A 44 -12.02 -22.46 10.38
CA LEU A 44 -12.59 -21.34 11.10
C LEU A 44 -14.09 -21.52 11.26
N SER A 45 -14.63 -21.16 12.42
CA SER A 45 -16.06 -20.95 12.58
C SER A 45 -16.51 -19.69 11.79
N ASP A 46 -17.78 -19.56 11.50
CA ASP A 46 -18.35 -18.40 10.80
C ASP A 46 -18.03 -17.07 11.50
N ARG A 47 -17.93 -17.10 12.83
CA ARG A 47 -17.59 -15.92 13.62
C ARG A 47 -16.12 -15.54 13.45
N GLU A 48 -15.21 -16.51 13.52
CA GLU A 48 -13.77 -16.31 13.32
C GLU A 48 -13.50 -15.86 11.89
N GLN A 49 -14.14 -16.46 10.90
CA GLN A 49 -14.01 -16.07 9.50
C GLN A 49 -14.43 -14.60 9.29
N LYS A 50 -15.58 -14.19 9.83
CA LYS A 50 -16.04 -12.79 9.74
C LYS A 50 -15.10 -11.82 10.44
N HIS A 51 -14.56 -12.20 11.60
CA HIS A 51 -13.62 -11.38 12.35
C HIS A 51 -12.32 -11.21 11.57
N SER A 52 -11.71 -12.32 11.11
CA SER A 52 -10.48 -12.31 10.31
C SER A 52 -10.66 -11.51 9.00
N ALA A 53 -11.82 -11.66 8.34
CA ALA A 53 -12.17 -10.88 7.15
C ALA A 53 -12.25 -9.37 7.43
N GLY A 54 -12.75 -8.98 8.60
CA GLY A 54 -12.78 -7.58 9.04
C GLY A 54 -11.38 -7.02 9.25
N LEU A 55 -10.52 -7.74 9.97
CA LEU A 55 -9.12 -7.35 10.22
C LEU A 55 -8.33 -7.26 8.90
N MET A 56 -8.48 -8.25 8.02
CA MET A 56 -7.79 -8.26 6.73
C MET A 56 -8.24 -7.11 5.82
N ARG A 57 -9.50 -6.71 5.87
CA ARG A 57 -9.99 -5.53 5.13
C ARG A 57 -9.36 -4.23 5.63
N VAL A 58 -9.14 -4.12 6.94
CA VAL A 58 -8.44 -2.97 7.54
C VAL A 58 -6.98 -2.97 7.09
N ASN A 59 -6.30 -4.14 7.13
CA ASN A 59 -4.92 -4.26 6.65
C ASN A 59 -4.81 -3.84 5.19
N HIS A 60 -5.63 -4.41 4.30
CA HIS A 60 -5.64 -4.05 2.88
C HIS A 60 -5.84 -2.54 2.66
N THR A 61 -6.74 -1.91 3.42
CA THR A 61 -6.92 -0.45 3.33
C THR A 61 -5.68 0.29 3.81
N GLY A 62 -4.98 -0.22 4.81
CA GLY A 62 -3.68 0.30 5.27
C GLY A 62 -2.63 0.28 4.16
N GLU A 63 -2.50 -0.85 3.43
CA GLU A 63 -1.57 -0.97 2.29
C GLU A 63 -1.92 0.00 1.15
N VAL A 64 -3.23 0.18 0.86
CA VAL A 64 -3.69 1.20 -0.10
C VAL A 64 -3.26 2.61 0.33
N CYS A 65 -3.37 2.91 1.62
CA CYS A 65 -2.95 4.20 2.17
C CYS A 65 -1.42 4.39 2.10
N ALA A 66 -0.64 3.36 2.45
CA ALA A 66 0.82 3.41 2.40
C ALA A 66 1.32 3.60 0.96
N GLN A 67 0.81 2.81 0.03
CA GLN A 67 1.10 2.94 -1.39
C GLN A 67 0.83 4.36 -1.91
N ALA A 68 -0.36 4.91 -1.64
CA ALA A 68 -0.73 6.25 -2.06
C ALA A 68 0.15 7.33 -1.42
N LEU A 69 0.48 7.16 -0.14
CA LEU A 69 1.35 8.07 0.60
C LEU A 69 2.73 8.14 -0.05
N TYR A 70 3.36 6.98 -0.31
CA TYR A 70 4.70 6.91 -0.91
C TYR A 70 4.72 7.44 -2.35
N GLN A 71 3.68 7.18 -3.13
CA GLN A 71 3.54 7.78 -4.47
C GLN A 71 3.44 9.30 -4.40
N GLY A 72 2.64 9.85 -3.48
CA GLY A 72 2.55 11.29 -3.27
C GLY A 72 3.88 11.93 -2.84
N GLN A 73 4.62 11.26 -1.94
CA GLN A 73 5.96 11.69 -1.50
C GLN A 73 6.97 11.63 -2.65
N ALA A 74 6.97 10.56 -3.45
CA ALA A 74 7.84 10.42 -4.62
C ALA A 74 7.61 11.53 -5.65
N LEU A 75 6.34 11.88 -5.90
CA LEU A 75 5.97 12.94 -6.84
C LEU A 75 6.59 14.30 -6.48
N THR A 76 6.66 14.61 -5.19
CA THR A 76 7.07 15.93 -4.68
C THR A 76 8.46 15.93 -4.03
N ALA A 77 9.15 14.80 -4.00
CA ALA A 77 10.52 14.67 -3.46
C ALA A 77 11.49 15.63 -4.15
N LYS A 78 12.30 16.32 -3.36
CA LYS A 78 13.25 17.33 -3.83
C LYS A 78 14.53 16.73 -4.37
N THR A 79 14.98 15.61 -3.81
CA THR A 79 16.18 14.89 -4.25
C THR A 79 15.82 13.62 -5.04
N ALA A 80 16.68 13.24 -5.96
CA ALA A 80 16.52 11.98 -6.72
C ALA A 80 16.62 10.76 -5.79
N GLY A 81 17.48 10.83 -4.75
CA GLY A 81 17.62 9.77 -3.76
C GLY A 81 16.30 9.50 -3.02
N THR A 82 15.72 10.53 -2.40
CA THR A 82 14.44 10.41 -1.70
C THR A 82 13.34 9.92 -2.63
N ARG A 83 13.30 10.39 -3.88
CA ARG A 83 12.32 9.91 -4.86
C ARG A 83 12.48 8.43 -5.12
N SER A 84 13.70 7.92 -5.32
CA SER A 84 13.98 6.51 -5.53
C SER A 84 13.53 5.68 -4.33
N GLU A 85 13.89 6.09 -3.11
CA GLU A 85 13.48 5.41 -1.88
C GLU A 85 11.95 5.31 -1.74
N MET A 86 11.23 6.39 -2.07
CA MET A 86 9.76 6.37 -2.02
C MET A 86 9.15 5.47 -3.10
N GLN A 87 9.75 5.42 -4.29
CA GLN A 87 9.30 4.54 -5.36
C GLN A 87 9.57 3.07 -5.02
N GLU A 88 10.69 2.77 -4.39
CA GLU A 88 11.02 1.42 -3.93
C GLU A 88 10.05 0.99 -2.82
N ALA A 89 9.79 1.83 -1.82
CA ALA A 89 8.81 1.58 -0.79
C ALA A 89 7.41 1.33 -1.40
N ALA A 90 6.97 2.20 -2.31
CA ALA A 90 5.70 2.00 -3.02
C ALA A 90 5.66 0.67 -3.80
N GLN A 91 6.77 0.23 -4.39
CA GLN A 91 6.83 -1.05 -5.10
C GLN A 91 6.73 -2.25 -4.15
N GLU A 92 7.28 -2.16 -2.95
CA GLU A 92 7.16 -3.22 -1.93
C GLU A 92 5.72 -3.39 -1.45
N GLU A 93 4.97 -2.30 -1.32
CA GLU A 93 3.56 -2.34 -0.92
C GLU A 93 2.65 -3.07 -1.91
N ILE A 94 3.05 -3.19 -3.19
CA ILE A 94 2.30 -3.98 -4.18
C ILE A 94 2.23 -5.46 -3.74
N ASP A 95 3.31 -6.03 -3.23
CA ASP A 95 3.31 -7.40 -2.73
C ASP A 95 2.33 -7.57 -1.57
N HIS A 96 2.35 -6.63 -0.62
CA HIS A 96 1.45 -6.63 0.54
C HIS A 96 -0.01 -6.50 0.13
N LEU A 97 -0.31 -5.63 -0.83
CA LEU A 97 -1.66 -5.49 -1.39
C LEU A 97 -2.16 -6.79 -2.00
N VAL A 98 -1.34 -7.45 -2.83
CA VAL A 98 -1.70 -8.72 -3.46
C VAL A 98 -1.96 -9.80 -2.41
N TRP A 99 -1.09 -9.95 -1.42
CA TRP A 99 -1.28 -10.93 -0.34
C TRP A 99 -2.53 -10.66 0.50
N CYS A 100 -2.83 -9.39 0.78
CA CYS A 100 -4.06 -9.02 1.47
C CYS A 100 -5.31 -9.32 0.62
N GLU A 101 -5.27 -9.09 -0.70
CA GLU A 101 -6.37 -9.40 -1.61
C GLU A 101 -6.62 -10.90 -1.72
N GLU A 102 -5.56 -11.70 -1.92
CA GLU A 102 -5.65 -13.16 -1.93
C GLU A 102 -6.30 -13.67 -0.64
N ARG A 103 -5.86 -13.14 0.50
CA ARG A 103 -6.44 -13.53 1.80
C ARG A 103 -7.90 -13.12 1.96
N LEU A 104 -8.30 -11.96 1.47
CA LEU A 104 -9.70 -11.53 1.46
C LEU A 104 -10.57 -12.46 0.60
N GLU A 105 -10.05 -12.93 -0.54
CA GLU A 105 -10.74 -13.90 -1.39
C GLU A 105 -10.92 -15.25 -0.71
N GLU A 106 -9.88 -15.79 -0.07
CA GLU A 106 -9.94 -17.03 0.72
C GLU A 106 -10.98 -16.94 1.85
N LEU A 107 -11.11 -15.77 2.48
CA LEU A 107 -12.11 -15.49 3.51
C LEU A 107 -13.50 -15.20 2.95
N GLY A 108 -13.70 -15.27 1.62
CA GLY A 108 -14.99 -15.05 0.95
C GLY A 108 -15.48 -13.60 0.99
N THR A 109 -14.57 -12.64 1.06
CA THR A 109 -14.90 -11.22 1.17
C THR A 109 -14.14 -10.37 0.12
N ARG A 110 -14.24 -9.06 0.22
CA ARG A 110 -13.66 -8.12 -0.74
C ARG A 110 -13.06 -6.91 -0.04
N PRO A 111 -12.13 -6.17 -0.72
CA PRO A 111 -11.61 -4.89 -0.26
C PRO A 111 -12.70 -3.86 0.04
N SER A 112 -12.32 -2.81 0.78
CA SER A 112 -13.22 -1.70 1.11
C SER A 112 -13.61 -0.91 -0.14
N ILE A 113 -14.88 -0.58 -0.26
CA ILE A 113 -15.39 0.32 -1.32
C ILE A 113 -14.93 1.76 -1.13
N LEU A 114 -14.41 2.11 0.06
CA LEU A 114 -13.89 3.42 0.40
C LEU A 114 -12.41 3.59 0.04
N ASN A 115 -11.74 2.55 -0.48
CA ASN A 115 -10.32 2.61 -0.83
C ASN A 115 -9.98 3.78 -1.78
N PRO A 116 -10.78 4.14 -2.79
CA PRO A 116 -10.47 5.30 -3.62
C PRO A 116 -10.42 6.62 -2.83
N LEU A 117 -11.28 6.79 -1.83
CA LEU A 117 -11.28 7.97 -0.96
C LEU A 117 -10.03 7.98 -0.06
N PHE A 118 -9.71 6.86 0.56
CA PHE A 118 -8.52 6.72 1.40
C PHE A 118 -7.24 6.90 0.59
N TYR A 119 -7.18 6.35 -0.63
CA TYR A 119 -6.07 6.57 -1.56
C TYR A 119 -5.86 8.07 -1.83
N GLY A 120 -6.90 8.78 -2.26
CA GLY A 120 -6.81 10.21 -2.57
C GLY A 120 -6.35 11.05 -1.38
N ALA A 121 -6.87 10.79 -0.18
CA ALA A 121 -6.48 11.49 1.04
C ALA A 121 -5.00 11.21 1.42
N SER A 122 -4.57 9.96 1.35
CA SER A 122 -3.19 9.55 1.67
C SER A 122 -2.19 10.08 0.65
N PHE A 123 -2.54 10.05 -0.65
CA PHE A 123 -1.72 10.64 -1.72
C PHE A 123 -1.50 12.13 -1.51
N ALA A 124 -2.57 12.89 -1.22
CA ALA A 124 -2.47 14.31 -0.93
C ALA A 124 -1.60 14.59 0.29
N MET A 125 -1.72 13.78 1.34
CA MET A 125 -0.91 13.88 2.55
C MET A 125 0.58 13.62 2.25
N GLY A 126 0.87 12.59 1.46
CA GLY A 126 2.23 12.29 0.99
C GLY A 126 2.82 13.42 0.16
N ALA A 127 2.05 13.95 -0.79
CA ALA A 127 2.48 15.07 -1.61
C ALA A 127 2.80 16.32 -0.76
N VAL A 128 1.99 16.63 0.25
CA VAL A 128 2.26 17.73 1.18
C VAL A 128 3.53 17.47 1.99
N ALA A 129 3.73 16.25 2.51
CA ALA A 129 4.94 15.90 3.26
C ALA A 129 6.21 16.10 2.42
N GLY A 130 6.21 15.65 1.16
CA GLY A 130 7.33 15.84 0.24
C GLY A 130 7.57 17.32 -0.10
N LEU A 131 6.51 18.14 -0.27
CA LEU A 131 6.62 19.57 -0.48
C LEU A 131 7.28 20.30 0.71
N VAL A 132 7.00 19.88 1.95
CA VAL A 132 7.63 20.43 3.16
C VAL A 132 9.13 20.13 3.13
N GLY A 133 9.55 18.93 2.79
CA GLY A 133 10.94 18.57 2.60
C GLY A 133 11.24 17.10 2.82
N ASP A 134 12.33 16.64 2.22
CA ASP A 134 12.73 15.25 2.21
C ASP A 134 12.92 14.66 3.63
N GLY A 135 13.46 15.44 4.58
CA GLY A 135 13.61 14.99 5.96
C GLY A 135 12.27 14.74 6.66
N VAL A 136 11.25 15.57 6.39
CA VAL A 136 9.88 15.37 6.91
C VAL A 136 9.26 14.16 6.23
N SER A 137 9.46 14.02 4.92
CA SER A 137 8.98 12.89 4.13
C SER A 137 9.50 11.55 4.67
N LEU A 138 10.80 11.42 4.86
CA LEU A 138 11.43 10.21 5.41
C LEU A 138 11.01 9.92 6.85
N GLY A 139 10.92 10.96 7.68
CA GLY A 139 10.41 10.82 9.05
C GLY A 139 8.97 10.34 9.10
N PHE A 140 8.15 10.74 8.13
CA PHE A 140 6.76 10.30 8.02
C PHE A 140 6.67 8.82 7.62
N VAL A 141 7.52 8.36 6.69
CA VAL A 141 7.62 6.93 6.33
C VAL A 141 7.95 6.10 7.57
N HIS A 142 9.03 6.46 8.26
CA HIS A 142 9.46 5.72 9.47
C HIS A 142 8.35 5.63 10.53
N ALA A 143 7.65 6.74 10.79
CA ALA A 143 6.53 6.76 11.74
C ALA A 143 5.34 5.91 11.27
N THR A 144 5.09 5.84 9.97
CA THR A 144 4.03 5.02 9.37
C THR A 144 4.35 3.54 9.53
N GLU A 145 5.56 3.10 9.16
CA GLU A 145 6.03 1.73 9.31
C GLU A 145 5.95 1.24 10.76
N GLU A 146 6.40 2.04 11.72
CA GLU A 146 6.33 1.70 13.13
C GLU A 146 4.89 1.51 13.60
N ARG A 147 3.97 2.38 13.16
CA ARG A 147 2.54 2.27 13.48
C ARG A 147 1.90 1.06 12.85
N VAL A 148 2.17 0.77 11.59
CA VAL A 148 1.67 -0.41 10.89
C VAL A 148 2.15 -1.68 11.59
N ALA A 149 3.43 -1.80 11.89
CA ALA A 149 3.98 -2.94 12.62
C ALA A 149 3.33 -3.12 14.01
N SER A 150 3.09 -2.02 14.73
CA SER A 150 2.39 -2.05 16.02
C SER A 150 0.93 -2.50 15.87
N HIS A 151 0.24 -2.00 14.84
CA HIS A 151 -1.14 -2.35 14.54
C HIS A 151 -1.27 -3.84 14.22
N LEU A 152 -0.44 -4.37 13.33
CA LEU A 152 -0.44 -5.79 12.98
C LEU A 152 -0.18 -6.70 14.20
N ARG A 153 0.76 -6.31 15.08
CA ARG A 153 0.99 -7.04 16.35
C ARG A 153 -0.24 -7.04 17.25
N SER A 154 -1.08 -6.01 17.19
CA SER A 154 -2.31 -5.97 17.98
C SER A 154 -3.36 -6.98 17.51
N HIS A 155 -3.38 -7.29 16.21
CA HIS A 155 -4.27 -8.30 15.64
C HIS A 155 -3.99 -9.71 16.18
N LEU A 156 -2.71 -10.05 16.40
CA LEU A 156 -2.32 -11.35 16.96
C LEU A 156 -2.86 -11.60 18.37
N LYS A 157 -3.31 -10.56 19.07
CA LYS A 157 -3.92 -10.70 20.40
C LYS A 157 -5.41 -10.99 20.35
N THR A 158 -6.02 -10.86 19.19
CA THR A 158 -7.47 -10.98 18.98
C THR A 158 -7.84 -12.14 18.06
N LEU A 159 -6.86 -12.76 17.44
CA LEU A 159 -6.96 -14.00 16.67
C LEU A 159 -6.69 -15.21 17.57
#